data_96d76d108b1be0d5c2538aa56e67b5f2
#
_entry.id   96d76d108b1be0d5c2538aa56e67b5f2
#
_cell.length_a   1.000
_cell.length_b   1.000
_cell.length_c   1.000
_cell.angle_alpha   90.00
_cell.angle_beta   90.00
_cell.angle_gamma   90.00
#
_symmetry.space_group_name_H-M   'P 1'
#
loop_
_entity.id
_entity.type
_entity.pdbx_description
1 polymer ?
#
loop_
_entity_poly.entity_id
_entity_poly.type
_entity_poly.pdbx_seq_one_letter_code
_entity_poly.pdbx_strand_id
1 'polypeptide(L)'
;VILEAQMQANPGFLRRLYAESAMLIEQESQIEHWRVVVLCPNRRLNFGRPAAVAEFLRERVQWIELEPAATDPTAPRSAQRWPARPRSRIWPM
;
A
#
# COMPACT_ATOMS: atom_id res chain seq x y z
N VAL A 1 -0.56 -8.13 -9.92
CA VAL A 1 -0.70 -7.43 -8.64
C VAL A 1 0.46 -6.49 -8.43
N ILE A 2 0.15 -5.29 -8.03
CA ILE A 2 1.14 -4.31 -7.65
C ILE A 2 1.20 -4.32 -6.12
N LEU A 3 2.37 -4.56 -5.58
CA LEU A 3 2.52 -4.62 -4.13
C LEU A 3 3.42 -3.48 -3.69
N GLU A 4 2.95 -2.69 -2.74
CA GLU A 4 3.67 -1.55 -2.23
C GLU A 4 3.65 -1.56 -0.72
N ALA A 5 4.77 -1.28 -0.10
CA ALA A 5 4.84 -1.18 1.35
C ALA A 5 5.14 0.25 1.74
N GLN A 6 4.34 0.79 2.64
CA GLN A 6 4.54 2.14 3.14
C GLN A 6 4.43 2.11 4.64
N MET A 7 5.56 2.28 5.31
CA MET A 7 5.62 2.08 6.74
C MET A 7 5.60 3.37 7.55
N GLN A 8 5.63 4.50 6.89
CA GLN A 8 5.64 5.79 7.57
C GLN A 8 4.59 6.70 6.97
N ALA A 9 4.15 7.65 7.75
CA ALA A 9 3.22 8.64 7.26
C ALA A 9 3.83 9.41 6.09
N ASN A 10 3.05 9.63 5.07
CA ASN A 10 3.49 10.38 3.90
C ASN A 10 2.25 10.88 3.18
N PRO A 11 1.91 12.15 3.37
CA PRO A 11 0.67 12.69 2.79
C PRO A 11 0.61 12.64 1.27
N GLY A 12 1.75 12.50 0.61
CA GLY A 12 1.77 12.40 -0.85
C GLY A 12 1.76 10.97 -1.36
N PHE A 13 1.71 9.99 -0.46
CA PHE A 13 1.84 8.60 -0.86
C PHE A 13 0.77 8.14 -1.83
N LEU A 14 -0.48 8.44 -1.56
CA LEU A 14 -1.56 7.89 -2.38
C LEU A 14 -1.60 8.49 -3.78
N ARG A 15 -1.25 9.76 -3.91
CA ARG A 15 -1.16 10.34 -5.24
C ARG A 15 -0.02 9.75 -6.03
N ARG A 16 1.11 9.54 -5.37
CA ARG A 16 2.25 8.93 -6.03
C ARG A 16 1.93 7.49 -6.42
N LEU A 17 1.24 6.77 -5.56
CA LEU A 17 0.85 5.41 -5.84
C LEU A 17 0.00 5.34 -7.11
N TYR A 18 -0.94 6.25 -7.24
CA TYR A 18 -1.78 6.30 -8.42
C TYR A 18 -0.92 6.57 -9.68
N ALA A 19 -0.02 7.54 -9.60
CA ALA A 19 0.81 7.88 -10.74
C ALA A 19 1.70 6.73 -11.16
N GLU A 20 2.29 6.05 -10.20
CA GLU A 20 3.17 4.92 -10.49
C GLU A 20 2.39 3.74 -11.06
N SER A 21 1.21 3.50 -10.55
CA SER A 21 0.37 2.42 -11.07
C SER A 21 -0.06 2.71 -12.50
N ALA A 22 -0.41 3.95 -12.77
CA ALA A 22 -0.81 4.35 -14.11
C ALA A 22 0.34 4.20 -15.09
N MET A 23 1.56 4.52 -14.66
CA MET A 23 2.72 4.37 -15.52
C MET A 23 2.98 2.91 -15.85
N LEU A 24 2.81 2.03 -14.88
CA LEU A 24 3.00 0.62 -15.13
C LEU A 24 1.98 0.08 -16.13
N ILE A 25 0.74 0.46 -15.95
CA ILE A 25 -0.33 0.01 -16.84
C ILE A 25 -0.06 0.52 -18.27
N GLU A 26 0.46 1.72 -18.38
CA GLU A 26 0.76 2.30 -19.67
C GLU A 26 1.92 1.57 -20.34
N GLN A 27 2.93 1.17 -19.55
CA GLN A 27 4.09 0.50 -20.08
C GLN A 27 3.85 -0.98 -20.42
N GLU A 28 2.96 -1.61 -19.68
CA GLU A 28 2.70 -3.03 -19.86
C GLU A 28 1.33 -3.22 -20.49
N SER A 29 1.29 -3.11 -21.79
CA SER A 29 0.03 -3.13 -22.52
C SER A 29 -0.75 -4.43 -22.39
N GLN A 30 -0.13 -5.49 -21.90
CA GLN A 30 -0.81 -6.76 -21.76
C GLN A 30 -1.61 -6.89 -20.47
N ILE A 31 -1.47 -5.94 -19.58
CA ILE A 31 -2.18 -6.00 -18.31
C ILE A 31 -3.62 -5.57 -18.54
N GLU A 32 -4.54 -6.48 -18.30
CA GLU A 32 -5.96 -6.16 -18.42
C GLU A 32 -6.64 -6.07 -17.07
N HIS A 33 -6.23 -6.90 -16.12
CA HIS A 33 -6.81 -6.91 -14.79
C HIS A 33 -5.70 -6.68 -13.79
N TRP A 34 -5.91 -5.73 -12.90
CA TRP A 34 -4.85 -5.39 -11.96
C TRP A 34 -5.43 -4.91 -10.64
N ARG A 35 -4.62 -4.99 -9.63
CA ARG A 35 -4.99 -4.61 -8.29
C ARG A 35 -3.75 -4.16 -7.56
N VAL A 36 -3.92 -3.24 -6.64
CA VAL A 36 -2.82 -2.74 -5.82
C VAL A 36 -3.04 -3.20 -4.39
N VAL A 37 -1.99 -3.74 -3.78
CA VAL A 37 -2.04 -4.13 -2.39
C VAL A 37 -1.05 -3.26 -1.65
N VAL A 38 -1.51 -2.56 -0.63
CA VAL A 38 -0.65 -1.70 0.17
C VAL A 38 -0.48 -2.33 1.54
N LEU A 39 0.77 -2.55 1.92
CA LEU A 39 1.10 -3.01 3.25
C LEU A 39 1.49 -1.80 4.08
N CYS A 40 0.89 -1.62 5.22
CA CYS A 40 1.20 -0.50 6.09
C CYS A 40 1.04 -0.92 7.54
N PRO A 41 1.63 -0.18 8.49
CA PRO A 41 1.44 -0.52 9.89
C PRO A 41 -0.03 -0.40 10.27
N ASN A 42 -0.64 0.74 9.98
CA ASN A 42 -2.06 0.91 10.17
C ASN A 42 -2.54 2.09 9.32
N ARG A 43 -3.83 2.10 9.04
CA ARG A 43 -4.38 3.10 8.14
C ARG A 43 -4.61 4.46 8.79
N ARG A 44 -4.31 4.58 10.08
CA ARG A 44 -4.43 5.87 10.75
C ARG A 44 -3.29 6.78 10.40
N LEU A 45 -2.19 6.23 9.88
CA LEU A 45 -1.10 7.06 9.42
C LEU A 45 -1.59 7.99 8.32
N ASN A 46 -1.00 9.15 8.27
CA ASN A 46 -1.40 10.12 7.27
C ASN A 46 -0.77 9.79 5.92
N PHE A 47 -1.56 9.19 5.06
CA PHE A 47 -1.14 8.90 3.69
C PHE A 47 -1.79 9.86 2.71
N GLY A 48 -2.51 10.86 3.22
CA GLY A 48 -3.25 11.79 2.39
C GLY A 48 -4.65 11.31 2.12
N ARG A 49 -5.48 12.20 1.65
CA ARG A 49 -6.85 11.87 1.26
C ARG A 49 -7.16 12.58 -0.04
N PRO A 50 -6.48 12.22 -1.10
CA PRO A 50 -6.65 12.93 -2.37
C PRO A 50 -7.97 12.57 -3.03
N ALA A 51 -8.89 13.52 -3.05
CA ALA A 51 -10.20 13.29 -3.64
C ALA A 51 -10.08 12.94 -5.12
N ALA A 52 -9.08 13.46 -5.78
CA ALA A 52 -8.93 13.24 -7.21
C ALA A 52 -8.72 11.77 -7.57
N VAL A 53 -8.22 10.97 -6.65
CA VAL A 53 -7.97 9.55 -6.93
C VAL A 53 -8.83 8.65 -6.05
N ALA A 54 -9.90 9.18 -5.50
CA ALA A 54 -10.75 8.43 -4.58
C ALA A 54 -11.31 7.14 -5.22
N GLU A 55 -11.67 7.23 -6.48
CA GLU A 55 -12.23 6.08 -7.17
C GLU A 55 -11.18 4.99 -7.36
N PHE A 56 -9.97 5.38 -7.72
CA PHE A 56 -8.86 4.44 -7.82
C PHE A 56 -8.64 3.73 -6.49
N LEU A 57 -8.64 4.50 -5.39
CA LEU A 57 -8.40 3.92 -4.08
C LEU A 57 -9.49 2.94 -3.69
N ARG A 58 -10.72 3.27 -4.02
CA ARG A 58 -11.84 2.41 -3.66
C ARG A 58 -11.86 1.12 -4.49
N GLU A 59 -11.56 1.22 -5.75
CA GLU A 59 -11.74 0.10 -6.65
C GLU A 59 -10.51 -0.75 -6.89
N ARG A 60 -9.34 -0.18 -6.72
CA ARG A 60 -8.13 -0.90 -7.09
C ARG A 60 -7.18 -1.17 -5.94
N VAL A 61 -7.38 -0.53 -4.80
CA VAL A 61 -6.42 -0.64 -3.71
C VAL A 61 -6.99 -1.46 -2.57
N GLN A 62 -6.24 -2.47 -2.17
CA GLN A 62 -6.57 -3.26 -1.01
C GLN A 62 -5.50 -3.00 0.06
N TRP A 63 -5.94 -2.74 1.27
CA TRP A 63 -5.03 -2.43 2.36
C TRP A 63 -4.84 -3.65 3.24
N ILE A 64 -3.59 -3.86 3.64
CA ILE A 64 -3.27 -4.89 4.64
C ILE A 64 -2.54 -4.19 5.76
N GLU A 65 -3.18 -4.14 6.91
CA GLU A 65 -2.58 -3.53 8.08
C GLU A 65 -1.75 -4.56 8.82
N LEU A 66 -0.51 -4.23 9.04
CA LEU A 66 0.44 -5.16 9.62
C LEU A 66 0.45 -5.12 11.14
N GLU A 67 0.03 -3.99 11.72
CA GLU A 67 -0.10 -3.92 13.16
C GLU A 67 -1.45 -4.49 13.53
N PRO A 68 -1.48 -5.59 14.20
CA PRO A 68 -2.75 -6.09 14.70
C PRO A 68 -3.27 -5.05 15.65
N ALA A 69 -4.52 -5.11 15.96
CA ALA A 69 -5.09 -4.22 16.93
C ALA A 69 -4.06 -4.08 18.02
N ALA A 70 -3.65 -2.88 18.23
CA ALA A 70 -2.51 -2.59 19.07
C ALA A 70 -2.61 -3.16 20.45
N THR A 71 -3.70 -3.72 20.75
CA THR A 71 -3.96 -4.19 22.08
C THR A 71 -3.98 -5.68 22.22
N ASP A 72 -3.57 -6.40 21.24
CA ASP A 72 -3.57 -7.85 21.37
C ASP A 72 -2.35 -8.27 22.17
N PRO A 73 -2.50 -8.54 23.47
CA PRO A 73 -1.37 -8.88 24.30
C PRO A 73 -0.82 -10.26 24.00
N THR A 74 -1.50 -11.03 23.20
CA THR A 74 -1.04 -12.35 22.89
C THR A 74 -0.26 -12.39 21.59
N ALA A 75 -0.17 -11.27 20.89
CA ALA A 75 0.57 -11.24 19.65
C ALA A 75 2.04 -11.52 19.92
N PRO A 76 2.66 -12.42 19.17
CA PRO A 76 4.07 -12.69 19.35
C PRO A 76 4.88 -11.44 19.12
N ARG A 77 5.92 -11.27 19.94
CA ARG A 77 6.75 -10.13 19.79
C ARG A 77 7.36 -10.07 18.41
N SER A 78 7.68 -11.20 17.85
CA SER A 78 8.24 -11.22 16.51
C SER A 78 7.28 -10.69 15.47
N ALA A 79 6.00 -10.85 15.70
CA ALA A 79 5.03 -10.33 14.76
C ALA A 79 4.93 -8.81 14.82
N GLN A 80 5.48 -8.21 15.83
CA GLN A 80 5.46 -6.77 15.98
C GLN A 80 6.72 -6.11 15.46
N ARG A 81 7.73 -6.92 15.07
CA ARG A 81 8.93 -6.39 14.62
C ARG A 81 9.04 -6.52 13.18
N TRP A 82 8.80 -5.56 12.46
CA TRP A 82 8.97 -5.57 11.03
C TRP A 82 10.35 -5.14 10.64
N PRO A 83 10.84 -5.63 9.54
CA PRO A 83 12.09 -5.15 8.99
C PRO A 83 12.00 -3.65 8.87
N ALA A 84 13.06 -3.04 9.18
CA ALA A 84 13.07 -1.64 9.29
C ALA A 84 12.76 -0.90 8.01
N ARG A 85 12.96 -1.41 6.89
CA ARG A 85 12.87 -0.64 5.76
C ARG A 85 12.27 -1.24 4.66
N PRO A 86 11.07 -1.65 4.71
CA PRO A 86 10.40 -2.23 3.59
C PRO A 86 10.17 -1.20 2.56
N ARG A 87 11.02 -1.16 1.63
CA ARG A 87 10.82 -0.27 0.57
C ARG A 87 10.53 -1.00 -0.65
N SER A 88 10.16 -2.21 -0.58
CA SER A 88 9.97 -3.00 -1.75
C SER A 88 8.79 -2.60 -2.52
N ARG A 89 8.98 -2.53 -3.77
CA ARG A 89 7.92 -2.30 -4.69
C ARG A 89 8.00 -3.46 -5.63
N ILE A 90 7.06 -4.37 -5.52
CA ILE A 90 7.07 -5.58 -6.30
C ILE A 90 6.08 -5.47 -7.42
N TRP A 91 6.57 -5.53 -8.62
CA TRP A 91 5.74 -5.41 -9.80
C TRP A 91 5.53 -6.77 -10.40
N PRO A 92 4.32 -7.06 -10.84
CA PRO A 92 4.07 -8.34 -11.48
C PRO A 92 4.76 -8.35 -12.82
N MET A 93 5.41 -9.41 -13.08
CA MET A 93 6.15 -9.50 -14.33
C MET A 93 5.47 -10.45 -15.28
#